data_0b91c32684ad08ad18c16f9137d38370
#
_entry.id   0b91c32684ad08ad18c16f9137d38370
#
_cell.length_a   1.000
_cell.length_b   1.000
_cell.length_c   1.000
_cell.angle_alpha   90.00
_cell.angle_beta   90.00
_cell.angle_gamma   90.00
#
_symmetry.space_group_name_H-M   'P 1'
#
loop_
_entity.id
_entity.type
_entity.pdbx_description
1 polymer ?
#
loop_
_entity_poly.entity_id
_entity_poly.type
_entity_poly.pdbx_seq_one_letter_code
_entity_poly.pdbx_strand_id
1 'polypeptide(L)'
;LTNPAGVKRFVIGVFSHELCRPMAEVLKQLGAEHVMVVHSQDGLDEISLASKTYVAELKNGEITEWEIIPEQVDIASQTLTGLTIDSAADSLKLIKDALSKKKSEIGEKAANMVALNAGAGIYVAGLTTSYKQGVALAHDIIYGGQALEKMGILAEFGNTLKEYDI
;
A
#
# COMPACT_ATOMS: atom_id res chain seq x y z
N LEU A 1 2.26 -16.22 -0.18
CA LEU A 1 2.18 -16.46 -1.63
C LEU A 1 0.94 -17.25 -2.04
N THR A 2 0.49 -18.14 -1.20
CA THR A 2 -0.68 -19.01 -1.46
C THR A 2 -1.92 -18.46 -0.78
N ASN A 3 -2.49 -17.38 -1.31
CA ASN A 3 -3.73 -16.84 -0.80
C ASN A 3 -4.90 -17.78 -1.19
N PRO A 4 -5.67 -18.34 -0.23
CA PRO A 4 -6.76 -19.26 -0.52
C PRO A 4 -7.90 -18.63 -1.32
N ALA A 5 -8.01 -17.29 -1.36
CA ALA A 5 -8.97 -16.58 -2.20
C ALA A 5 -8.59 -16.55 -3.70
N GLY A 6 -7.43 -17.14 -4.08
CA GLY A 6 -6.99 -17.17 -5.48
C GLY A 6 -6.69 -15.79 -6.08
N VAL A 7 -6.23 -14.86 -5.25
CA VAL A 7 -5.90 -13.49 -5.68
C VAL A 7 -4.77 -13.53 -6.70
N LYS A 8 -5.00 -12.90 -7.87
CA LYS A 8 -4.05 -12.85 -8.99
C LYS A 8 -3.40 -11.48 -9.18
N ARG A 9 -3.88 -10.46 -8.47
CA ARG A 9 -3.46 -9.06 -8.58
C ARG A 9 -3.22 -8.49 -7.19
N PHE A 10 -1.98 -8.16 -6.85
CA PHE A 10 -1.63 -7.68 -5.50
C PHE A 10 -0.27 -7.00 -5.47
N VAL A 11 -0.01 -6.30 -4.38
CA VAL A 11 1.30 -5.77 -4.01
C VAL A 11 1.86 -6.62 -2.88
N ILE A 12 3.14 -6.92 -2.92
CA ILE A 12 3.84 -7.64 -1.86
C ILE A 12 5.19 -6.98 -1.58
N GLY A 13 5.50 -6.77 -0.32
CA GLY A 13 6.80 -6.31 0.12
C GLY A 13 7.76 -7.46 0.41
N VAL A 14 9.03 -7.21 0.21
CA VAL A 14 10.13 -8.12 0.53
C VAL A 14 11.21 -7.39 1.33
N PHE A 15 11.90 -8.10 2.21
CA PHE A 15 12.90 -7.52 3.12
C PHE A 15 14.26 -7.24 2.46
N SER A 16 14.45 -7.58 1.19
CA SER A 16 15.69 -7.36 0.44
C SER A 16 15.40 -7.12 -1.04
N HIS A 17 16.14 -6.19 -1.65
CA HIS A 17 16.02 -5.85 -3.07
C HIS A 17 16.24 -7.07 -3.97
N GLU A 18 17.22 -7.92 -3.65
CA GLU A 18 17.54 -9.11 -4.44
C GLU A 18 16.38 -10.12 -4.53
N LEU A 19 15.39 -10.01 -3.66
CA LEU A 19 14.19 -10.84 -3.67
C LEU A 19 13.09 -10.32 -4.60
N CYS A 20 13.12 -9.06 -5.02
CA CYS A 20 12.06 -8.47 -5.83
C CYS A 20 11.82 -9.28 -7.10
N ARG A 21 12.84 -9.47 -7.92
CA ARG A 21 12.72 -10.19 -9.19
C ARG A 21 12.44 -11.69 -9.03
N PRO A 22 13.18 -12.47 -8.21
CA PRO A 22 12.88 -13.88 -8.01
C PRO A 22 11.45 -14.12 -7.48
N MET A 23 10.95 -13.26 -6.61
CA MET A 23 9.59 -13.35 -6.12
C MET A 23 8.56 -13.13 -7.25
N ALA A 24 8.77 -12.12 -8.11
CA ALA A 24 7.91 -11.87 -9.26
C ALA A 24 7.92 -13.07 -10.24
N GLU A 25 9.07 -13.73 -10.43
CA GLU A 25 9.18 -14.93 -11.26
C GLU A 25 8.39 -16.13 -10.69
N VAL A 26 8.48 -16.35 -9.38
CA VAL A 26 7.67 -17.38 -8.69
C VAL A 26 6.19 -17.08 -8.82
N LEU A 27 5.78 -15.83 -8.59
CA LEU A 27 4.38 -15.42 -8.68
C LEU A 27 3.82 -15.57 -10.10
N LYS A 28 4.64 -15.29 -11.13
CA LYS A 28 4.31 -15.58 -12.53
C LYS A 28 4.04 -17.07 -12.76
N GLN A 29 4.88 -17.97 -12.22
CA GLN A 29 4.69 -19.41 -12.32
C GLN A 29 3.44 -19.88 -11.58
N LEU A 30 3.05 -19.23 -10.49
CA LEU A 30 1.83 -19.50 -9.73
C LEU A 30 0.57 -18.91 -10.38
N GLY A 31 0.68 -18.27 -11.56
CA GLY A 31 -0.44 -17.76 -12.35
C GLY A 31 -0.95 -16.39 -11.91
N ALA A 32 -0.13 -15.59 -11.22
CA ALA A 32 -0.44 -14.19 -10.98
C ALA A 32 -0.48 -13.40 -12.30
N GLU A 33 -1.35 -12.39 -12.38
CA GLU A 33 -1.60 -11.59 -13.58
C GLU A 33 -0.94 -10.21 -13.52
N HIS A 34 -1.03 -9.54 -12.38
CA HIS A 34 -0.45 -8.22 -12.17
C HIS A 34 0.00 -8.08 -10.72
N VAL A 35 1.29 -8.00 -10.50
CA VAL A 35 1.89 -7.92 -9.17
C VAL A 35 2.99 -6.86 -9.16
N MET A 36 3.07 -6.11 -8.08
CA MET A 36 4.25 -5.32 -7.76
C MET A 36 4.94 -5.94 -6.54
N VAL A 37 6.18 -6.37 -6.70
CA VAL A 37 7.05 -6.79 -5.59
C VAL A 37 7.94 -5.61 -5.26
N VAL A 38 7.88 -5.14 -4.01
CA VAL A 38 8.50 -3.87 -3.61
C VAL A 38 9.48 -4.04 -2.46
N HIS A 39 10.53 -3.23 -2.47
CA HIS A 39 11.49 -3.06 -1.38
C HIS A 39 12.05 -1.64 -1.42
N SER A 40 11.99 -0.91 -0.32
CA SER A 40 12.51 0.45 -0.29
C SER A 40 13.97 0.52 0.17
N GLN A 41 14.68 1.54 -0.27
CA GLN A 41 16.10 1.73 0.02
C GLN A 41 16.38 1.94 1.51
N ASP A 42 15.39 2.41 2.28
CA ASP A 42 15.46 2.57 3.74
C ASP A 42 15.14 1.29 4.53
N GLY A 43 14.93 0.17 3.81
CA GLY A 43 14.77 -1.17 4.39
C GLY A 43 13.33 -1.58 4.66
N LEU A 44 12.33 -0.76 4.31
CA LEU A 44 10.94 -1.15 4.44
C LEU A 44 10.53 -2.13 3.33
N ASP A 45 9.69 -3.08 3.68
CA ASP A 45 8.98 -3.95 2.75
C ASP A 45 7.67 -3.30 2.23
N GLU A 46 7.71 -1.97 2.07
CA GLU A 46 6.62 -1.13 1.58
C GLU A 46 7.16 -0.04 0.65
N ILE A 47 6.26 0.69 -0.03
CA ILE A 47 6.62 1.88 -0.79
C ILE A 47 6.84 3.01 0.20
N SER A 48 8.09 3.48 0.30
CA SER A 48 8.49 4.48 1.28
C SER A 48 8.17 5.90 0.86
N LEU A 49 7.81 6.72 1.84
CA LEU A 49 7.72 8.18 1.71
C LEU A 49 9.10 8.85 1.81
N ALA A 50 10.11 8.18 2.41
CA ALA A 50 11.40 8.78 2.75
C ALA A 50 12.51 8.46 1.74
N SER A 51 12.33 7.43 0.92
CA SER A 51 13.37 6.97 0.00
C SER A 51 12.78 6.38 -1.28
N LYS A 52 13.63 6.08 -2.25
CA LYS A 52 13.20 5.31 -3.42
C LYS A 52 12.81 3.89 -3.03
N THR A 53 11.88 3.33 -3.78
CA THR A 53 11.43 1.95 -3.66
C THR A 53 11.71 1.21 -4.97
N TYR A 54 12.41 0.07 -4.88
CA TYR A 54 12.61 -0.85 -6.00
C TYR A 54 11.34 -1.64 -6.25
N VAL A 55 11.02 -1.85 -7.51
CA VAL A 55 9.84 -2.58 -7.96
C VAL A 55 10.24 -3.61 -9.00
N ALA A 56 9.85 -4.86 -8.78
CA ALA A 56 9.73 -5.85 -9.85
C ALA A 56 8.24 -6.02 -10.16
N GLU A 57 7.81 -5.54 -11.33
CA GLU A 57 6.41 -5.59 -11.76
C GLU A 57 6.18 -6.73 -12.73
N LEU A 58 5.32 -7.68 -12.37
CA LEU A 58 4.73 -8.64 -13.29
C LEU A 58 3.44 -8.04 -13.87
N LYS A 59 3.40 -7.89 -15.18
CA LYS A 59 2.20 -7.42 -15.89
C LYS A 59 2.15 -8.02 -17.30
N ASN A 60 0.99 -8.52 -17.72
CA ASN A 60 0.80 -9.14 -19.03
C ASN A 60 1.81 -10.27 -19.34
N GLY A 61 2.25 -11.00 -18.33
CA GLY A 61 3.23 -12.09 -18.46
C GLY A 61 4.69 -11.65 -18.56
N GLU A 62 4.97 -10.35 -18.51
CA GLU A 62 6.32 -9.79 -18.51
C GLU A 62 6.71 -9.26 -17.13
N ILE A 63 8.00 -9.34 -16.80
CA ILE A 63 8.56 -8.79 -15.56
C ILE A 63 9.48 -7.65 -15.92
N THR A 64 9.17 -6.45 -15.44
CA THR A 64 9.98 -5.24 -15.58
C THR A 64 10.45 -4.76 -14.22
N GLU A 65 11.63 -4.15 -14.17
CA GLU A 65 12.21 -3.57 -12.94
C GLU A 65 12.32 -2.06 -13.10
N TRP A 66 11.87 -1.34 -12.10
CA TRP A 66 11.88 0.12 -12.07
C TRP A 66 11.89 0.64 -10.64
N GLU A 67 11.97 1.96 -10.46
CA GLU A 67 12.01 2.60 -9.14
C GLU A 67 10.87 3.59 -8.99
N ILE A 68 10.28 3.63 -7.78
CA ILE A 68 9.37 4.68 -7.35
C ILE A 68 10.15 5.72 -6.57
N ILE A 69 9.94 6.99 -6.92
CA ILE A 69 10.37 8.15 -6.15
C ILE A 69 9.09 8.95 -5.86
N PRO A 70 8.81 9.33 -4.59
CA PRO A 70 7.56 9.99 -4.22
C PRO A 70 7.21 11.21 -5.08
N GLU A 71 8.20 12.00 -5.49
CA GLU A 71 8.02 13.18 -6.34
C GLU A 71 7.46 12.88 -7.73
N GLN A 72 7.64 11.66 -8.23
CA GLN A 72 7.08 11.25 -9.52
C GLN A 72 5.55 11.13 -9.51
N VAL A 73 4.98 11.04 -8.31
CA VAL A 73 3.54 10.96 -8.07
C VAL A 73 3.00 12.16 -7.28
N ASP A 74 3.71 13.29 -7.39
CA ASP A 74 3.37 14.59 -6.81
C ASP A 74 3.32 14.60 -5.26
N ILE A 75 4.06 13.69 -4.61
CA ILE A 75 4.24 13.65 -3.16
C ILE A 75 5.70 14.03 -2.84
N ALA A 76 5.91 15.04 -2.01
CA ALA A 76 7.25 15.38 -1.56
C ALA A 76 7.79 14.31 -0.60
N SER A 77 9.04 13.89 -0.79
CA SER A 77 9.72 12.99 0.15
C SER A 77 9.80 13.62 1.54
N GLN A 78 9.57 12.83 2.57
CA GLN A 78 9.59 13.24 3.97
C GLN A 78 10.23 12.15 4.82
N THR A 79 10.91 12.54 5.90
CA THR A 79 11.45 11.56 6.86
C THR A 79 10.31 10.77 7.50
N LEU A 80 10.59 9.54 7.95
CA LEU A 80 9.62 8.71 8.68
C LEU A 80 9.46 9.11 10.15
N THR A 81 10.12 10.18 10.60
CA THR A 81 9.99 10.71 11.97
C THR A 81 8.53 10.99 12.30
N GLY A 82 8.06 10.46 13.42
CA GLY A 82 6.68 10.58 13.88
C GLY A 82 5.73 9.49 13.35
N LEU A 83 6.19 8.62 12.43
CA LEU A 83 5.41 7.46 11.97
C LEU A 83 5.73 6.17 12.73
N THR A 84 6.78 6.18 13.57
CA THR A 84 7.09 5.04 14.45
C THR A 84 6.03 4.92 15.54
N ILE A 85 5.52 3.71 15.74
CA ILE A 85 4.40 3.41 16.64
C ILE A 85 4.82 2.35 17.65
N ASP A 86 4.55 2.60 18.92
CA ASP A 86 4.92 1.72 20.04
C ASP A 86 3.76 0.83 20.52
N SER A 87 2.53 1.14 20.14
CA SER A 87 1.36 0.38 20.57
C SER A 87 0.27 0.30 19.50
N ALA A 88 -0.59 -0.72 19.59
CA ALA A 88 -1.77 -0.85 18.72
C ALA A 88 -2.75 0.33 18.88
N ALA A 89 -2.86 0.90 20.09
CA ALA A 89 -3.72 2.05 20.35
C ALA A 89 -3.20 3.32 19.64
N ASP A 90 -1.90 3.56 19.67
CA ASP A 90 -1.27 4.68 18.96
C ASP A 90 -1.35 4.48 17.44
N SER A 91 -1.15 3.25 16.97
CA SER A 91 -1.36 2.91 15.55
C SER A 91 -2.79 3.24 15.10
N LEU A 92 -3.80 2.80 15.84
CA LEU A 92 -5.20 3.10 15.52
C LEU A 92 -5.48 4.60 15.51
N LYS A 93 -4.91 5.36 16.47
CA LYS A 93 -5.04 6.81 16.53
C LYS A 93 -4.44 7.48 15.29
N LEU A 94 -3.23 7.09 14.91
CA LEU A 94 -2.55 7.64 13.73
C LEU A 94 -3.28 7.27 12.43
N ILE A 95 -3.76 6.03 12.30
CA ILE A 95 -4.55 5.60 11.13
C ILE A 95 -5.84 6.43 11.02
N LYS A 96 -6.56 6.63 12.13
CA LYS A 96 -7.77 7.47 12.13
C LYS A 96 -7.49 8.92 11.75
N ASP A 97 -6.37 9.49 12.22
CA ASP A 97 -5.93 10.82 11.83
C ASP A 97 -5.61 10.87 10.34
N ALA A 98 -4.78 9.94 9.84
CA ALA A 98 -4.41 9.83 8.43
C ALA A 98 -5.62 9.72 7.48
N LEU A 99 -6.67 9.00 7.89
CA LEU A 99 -7.89 8.79 7.09
C LEU A 99 -8.97 9.86 7.33
N SER A 100 -8.77 10.79 8.27
CA SER A 100 -9.74 11.86 8.56
C SER A 100 -9.70 12.96 7.48
N LYS A 101 -10.78 13.76 7.38
CA LYS A 101 -10.82 14.94 6.48
C LYS A 101 -9.95 16.09 6.98
N LYS A 102 -9.78 16.21 8.30
CA LYS A 102 -8.89 17.18 8.94
C LYS A 102 -7.80 16.41 9.66
N LYS A 103 -6.58 16.55 9.21
CA LYS A 103 -5.42 15.81 9.71
C LYS A 103 -4.51 16.75 10.51
N SER A 104 -3.78 16.17 11.48
CA SER A 104 -2.59 16.79 12.03
C SER A 104 -1.45 16.76 10.98
N GLU A 105 -0.36 17.44 11.24
CA GLU A 105 0.85 17.40 10.40
C GLU A 105 1.38 15.94 10.26
N ILE A 106 1.38 15.17 11.36
CA ILE A 106 1.77 13.75 11.35
C ILE A 106 0.72 12.89 10.63
N GLY A 107 -0.57 13.19 10.81
CA GLY A 107 -1.66 12.54 10.08
C GLY A 107 -1.57 12.75 8.57
N GLU A 108 -1.16 13.94 8.12
CA GLU A 108 -0.92 14.26 6.71
C GLU A 108 0.24 13.43 6.15
N LYS A 109 1.35 13.35 6.89
CA LYS A 109 2.49 12.51 6.53
C LYS A 109 2.09 11.03 6.44
N ALA A 110 1.33 10.52 7.41
CA ALA A 110 0.82 9.16 7.40
C ALA A 110 -0.15 8.92 6.23
N ALA A 111 -0.99 9.89 5.87
CA ALA A 111 -1.88 9.83 4.72
C ALA A 111 -1.11 9.71 3.40
N ASN A 112 0.00 10.43 3.25
CA ASN A 112 0.89 10.32 2.09
C ASN A 112 1.51 8.92 1.98
N MET A 113 1.99 8.34 3.09
CA MET A 113 2.51 6.97 3.12
C MET A 113 1.43 5.95 2.73
N VAL A 114 0.23 6.10 3.27
CA VAL A 114 -0.93 5.25 2.91
C VAL A 114 -1.29 5.40 1.44
N ALA A 115 -1.30 6.63 0.90
CA ALA A 115 -1.65 6.89 -0.49
C ALA A 115 -0.66 6.25 -1.47
N LEU A 116 0.64 6.27 -1.18
CA LEU A 116 1.66 5.59 -2.00
C LEU A 116 1.37 4.09 -2.10
N ASN A 117 1.11 3.43 -0.99
CA ASN A 117 0.88 1.97 -0.96
C ASN A 117 -0.51 1.59 -1.47
N ALA A 118 -1.56 2.31 -1.09
CA ALA A 118 -2.92 2.10 -1.60
C ALA A 118 -3.01 2.35 -3.12
N GLY A 119 -2.28 3.37 -3.62
CA GLY A 119 -2.19 3.67 -5.05
C GLY A 119 -1.63 2.52 -5.87
N ALA A 120 -0.64 1.80 -5.34
CA ALA A 120 -0.12 0.58 -5.96
C ALA A 120 -1.20 -0.52 -6.01
N GLY A 121 -1.94 -0.71 -4.90
CA GLY A 121 -3.07 -1.65 -4.85
C GLY A 121 -4.15 -1.31 -5.90
N ILE A 122 -4.53 -0.05 -6.02
CA ILE A 122 -5.49 0.46 -7.02
C ILE A 122 -5.00 0.20 -8.44
N TYR A 123 -3.72 0.47 -8.70
CA TYR A 123 -3.10 0.27 -10.01
C TYR A 123 -3.05 -1.22 -10.41
N VAL A 124 -2.56 -2.10 -9.54
CA VAL A 124 -2.50 -3.54 -9.87
C VAL A 124 -3.89 -4.16 -9.99
N ALA A 125 -4.90 -3.63 -9.29
CA ALA A 125 -6.29 -4.02 -9.45
C ALA A 125 -6.86 -3.66 -10.83
N GLY A 126 -6.18 -2.80 -11.60
CA GLY A 126 -6.60 -2.37 -12.92
C GLY A 126 -7.66 -1.25 -12.91
N LEU A 127 -7.84 -0.57 -11.78
CA LEU A 127 -8.76 0.57 -11.64
C LEU A 127 -8.20 1.85 -12.25
N THR A 128 -6.88 1.90 -12.46
CA THR A 128 -6.18 3.00 -13.12
C THR A 128 -5.16 2.46 -14.13
N THR A 129 -4.75 3.28 -15.09
CA THR A 129 -3.82 2.88 -16.14
C THR A 129 -2.35 3.07 -15.76
N SER A 130 -2.08 3.83 -14.69
CA SER A 130 -0.72 4.07 -14.17
C SER A 130 -0.70 4.13 -12.64
N TYR A 131 0.46 3.85 -12.05
CA TYR A 131 0.68 4.00 -10.61
C TYR A 131 0.39 5.42 -10.12
N LYS A 132 0.83 6.46 -10.86
CA LYS A 132 0.55 7.86 -10.52
C LYS A 132 -0.95 8.15 -10.40
N GLN A 133 -1.77 7.65 -11.32
CA GLN A 133 -3.21 7.79 -11.23
C GLN A 133 -3.79 7.00 -10.04
N GLY A 134 -3.21 5.84 -9.71
CA GLY A 134 -3.58 5.06 -8.53
C GLY A 134 -3.36 5.86 -7.23
N VAL A 135 -2.21 6.53 -7.11
CA VAL A 135 -1.91 7.40 -5.96
C VAL A 135 -2.85 8.59 -5.89
N ALA A 136 -3.11 9.27 -7.01
CA ALA A 136 -4.08 10.38 -7.04
C ALA A 136 -5.47 9.94 -6.58
N LEU A 137 -5.96 8.79 -7.07
CA LEU A 137 -7.25 8.24 -6.64
C LEU A 137 -7.25 7.85 -5.15
N ALA A 138 -6.14 7.29 -4.64
CA ALA A 138 -6.01 6.99 -3.21
C ALA A 138 -6.11 8.27 -2.36
N HIS A 139 -5.46 9.35 -2.77
CA HIS A 139 -5.59 10.67 -2.14
C HIS A 139 -7.05 11.15 -2.11
N ASP A 140 -7.74 11.13 -3.25
CA ASP A 140 -9.13 11.56 -3.34
C ASP A 140 -10.03 10.77 -2.37
N ILE A 141 -9.84 9.45 -2.29
CA ILE A 141 -10.60 8.56 -1.39
C ILE A 141 -10.30 8.88 0.09
N ILE A 142 -9.02 9.10 0.43
CA ILE A 142 -8.59 9.45 1.80
C ILE A 142 -9.19 10.80 2.22
N TYR A 143 -9.03 11.83 1.40
CA TYR A 143 -9.50 13.19 1.71
C TYR A 143 -11.03 13.32 1.59
N GLY A 144 -11.67 12.51 0.76
CA GLY A 144 -13.13 12.37 0.69
C GLY A 144 -13.75 11.71 1.93
N GLY A 145 -12.94 11.01 2.74
CA GLY A 145 -13.36 10.32 3.96
C GLY A 145 -13.93 8.92 3.75
N GLN A 146 -13.96 8.42 2.49
CA GLN A 146 -14.49 7.10 2.18
C GLN A 146 -13.65 5.96 2.80
N ALA A 147 -12.32 6.16 2.92
CA ALA A 147 -11.44 5.18 3.53
C ALA A 147 -11.74 5.01 5.04
N LEU A 148 -11.98 6.11 5.75
CA LEU A 148 -12.38 6.08 7.18
C LEU A 148 -13.74 5.42 7.37
N GLU A 149 -14.70 5.73 6.52
CA GLU A 149 -16.04 5.10 6.51
C GLU A 149 -15.92 3.59 6.29
N LYS A 150 -15.13 3.15 5.32
CA LYS A 150 -14.91 1.72 5.04
C LYS A 150 -14.26 1.01 6.23
N MET A 151 -13.34 1.65 6.93
CA MET A 151 -12.74 1.11 8.15
C MET A 151 -13.79 0.91 9.26
N GLY A 152 -14.74 1.84 9.39
CA GLY A 152 -15.88 1.72 10.32
C GLY A 152 -16.76 0.50 10.00
N ILE A 153 -17.15 0.37 8.73
CA ILE A 153 -17.94 -0.78 8.24
C ILE A 153 -17.24 -2.11 8.52
N LEU A 154 -15.92 -2.18 8.29
CA LEU A 154 -15.13 -3.39 8.58
C LEU A 154 -15.12 -3.73 10.07
N ALA A 155 -14.99 -2.72 10.94
CA ALA A 155 -15.02 -2.91 12.39
C ALA A 155 -16.40 -3.42 12.87
N GLU A 156 -17.49 -2.88 12.35
CA GLU A 156 -18.86 -3.34 12.64
C GLU A 156 -19.07 -4.79 12.19
N PHE A 157 -18.64 -5.12 10.97
CA PHE A 157 -18.70 -6.49 10.47
C PHE A 157 -17.93 -7.48 11.34
N GLY A 158 -16.69 -7.12 11.76
CA GLY A 158 -15.90 -7.94 12.66
C GLY A 158 -16.53 -8.16 14.02
N ASN A 159 -17.26 -7.18 14.55
CA ASN A 159 -18.03 -7.35 15.81
C ASN A 159 -19.23 -8.30 15.62
N THR A 160 -19.93 -8.19 14.50
CA THR A 160 -21.03 -9.11 14.17
C THR A 160 -20.56 -10.56 14.11
N LEU A 161 -19.38 -10.83 13.52
CA LEU A 161 -18.84 -12.19 13.46
C LEU A 161 -18.53 -12.77 14.85
N LYS A 162 -18.07 -11.96 15.80
CA LYS A 162 -17.83 -12.41 17.18
C LYS A 162 -19.09 -12.85 17.91
N GLU A 163 -20.25 -12.25 17.58
CA GLU A 163 -21.54 -12.63 18.17
C GLU A 163 -22.01 -14.02 17.70
N TYR A 164 -21.50 -14.50 16.57
CA TYR A 164 -21.85 -15.81 16.00
C TYR A 164 -20.83 -16.92 16.29
N ASP A 165 -19.84 -16.67 17.18
CA ASP A 165 -18.76 -17.66 17.52
C ASP A 165 -18.02 -18.23 16.29
N ILE A 166 -17.86 -17.43 15.21
CA ILE A 166 -17.16 -17.81 13.99
C ILE A 166 -15.77 -17.15 13.96
#